data_7fa9d365a5d76a01b55f19334a59fe8a
#
_entry.id   7fa9d365a5d76a01b55f19334a59fe8a
#
_cell.length_a   1.000
_cell.length_b   1.000
_cell.length_c   1.000
_cell.angle_alpha   90.00
_cell.angle_beta   90.00
_cell.angle_gamma   90.00
#
_symmetry.space_group_name_H-M   'P 1'
#
loop_
_entity.id
_entity.type
_entity.pdbx_description
1 polymer ?
#
loop_
_entity_poly.entity_id
_entity_poly.type
_entity_poly.pdbx_seq_one_letter_code
_entity_poly.pdbx_strand_id
1 'polypeptide(L)'
;MKILAAIVTHNRRALLTRCLDALDAQVRRPDGVLVIDNASTDGTAEMLASRGTWRVGQSNLGSAGGWHRAIAETLAHGFDAVWLMDDDGHPDPQALAVLSGAITPALACISSVVLREDAPDRFVFPFPALDTDGHPALLAWPRKLATLPELETRTRDRTYPFAHLFNGALVPRRTIDAIGNVEPAFFMFGDEVDYFYRMRRVGPVLSHLDARHYHPDVTVRPLTETKLYYYLKNTLVLNHRYMNRPAMRDAATVGVGLYRYARRNGWRAAVEAVGSPSAVARRAISRGLAGQVGRDHGG
;
A
#
# COMPACT_ATOMS: atom_id res chain seq x y z
N MET A 1 -4.43 -11.72 21.41
CA MET A 1 -4.33 -11.66 19.95
C MET A 1 -2.87 -11.87 19.56
N LYS A 2 -2.60 -12.92 18.78
CA LYS A 2 -1.27 -13.29 18.27
C LYS A 2 -1.05 -12.63 16.92
N ILE A 3 -0.07 -11.72 16.82
CA ILE A 3 0.14 -10.84 15.67
C ILE A 3 1.44 -11.20 14.93
N LEU A 4 1.35 -11.43 13.62
CA LEU A 4 2.49 -11.56 12.73
C LEU A 4 2.81 -10.21 12.08
N ALA A 5 4.00 -9.66 12.28
CA ALA A 5 4.51 -8.56 11.43
C ALA A 5 5.03 -9.18 10.13
N ALA A 6 4.49 -8.72 8.99
CA ALA A 6 4.86 -9.23 7.68
C ALA A 6 5.40 -8.11 6.78
N ILE A 7 6.58 -8.34 6.23
CA ILE A 7 7.31 -7.40 5.39
C ILE A 7 7.53 -8.03 4.01
N VAL A 8 7.33 -7.26 2.95
CA VAL A 8 7.67 -7.66 1.57
C VAL A 8 8.90 -6.87 1.12
N THR A 9 9.92 -7.56 0.59
CA THR A 9 11.19 -6.93 0.18
C THR A 9 11.67 -7.40 -1.18
N HIS A 10 12.43 -6.54 -1.86
CA HIS A 10 13.21 -6.86 -3.06
C HIS A 10 14.39 -5.89 -3.21
N ASN A 11 15.63 -6.39 -3.02
CA ASN A 11 16.87 -5.63 -3.21
C ASN A 11 16.95 -4.32 -2.41
N ARG A 12 16.60 -4.37 -1.10
CA ARG A 12 16.59 -3.21 -0.20
C ARG A 12 17.13 -3.54 1.18
N ARG A 13 18.21 -4.32 1.24
CA ARG A 13 18.79 -4.83 2.49
C ARG A 13 18.93 -3.76 3.58
N ALA A 14 19.47 -2.58 3.26
CA ALA A 14 19.71 -1.54 4.26
C ALA A 14 18.40 -0.96 4.85
N LEU A 15 17.39 -0.74 4.03
CA LEU A 15 16.08 -0.25 4.48
C LEU A 15 15.34 -1.31 5.29
N LEU A 16 15.34 -2.56 4.81
CA LEU A 16 14.79 -3.69 5.55
C LEU A 16 15.45 -3.86 6.93
N THR A 17 16.77 -3.69 7.04
CA THR A 17 17.46 -3.75 8.34
C THR A 17 16.90 -2.71 9.31
N ARG A 18 16.70 -1.46 8.88
CA ARG A 18 16.08 -0.40 9.71
C ARG A 18 14.65 -0.75 10.12
N CYS A 19 13.87 -1.31 9.20
CA CYS A 19 12.50 -1.77 9.50
C CYS A 19 12.51 -2.84 10.59
N LEU A 20 13.38 -3.84 10.49
CA LEU A 20 13.52 -4.92 11.47
C LEU A 20 14.00 -4.40 12.83
N ASP A 21 14.96 -3.46 12.86
CA ASP A 21 15.43 -2.82 14.10
C ASP A 21 14.29 -2.07 14.81
N ALA A 22 13.41 -1.40 14.05
CA ALA A 22 12.24 -0.73 14.61
C ALA A 22 11.17 -1.71 15.12
N LEU A 23 11.06 -2.91 14.54
CA LEU A 23 10.20 -3.98 15.06
C LEU A 23 10.75 -4.54 16.37
N ASP A 24 12.06 -4.71 16.49
CA ASP A 24 12.70 -5.14 17.75
C ASP A 24 12.54 -4.11 18.87
N ALA A 25 12.43 -2.82 18.51
CA ALA A 25 12.24 -1.71 19.45
C ALA A 25 10.77 -1.46 19.84
N GLN A 26 9.81 -2.22 19.34
CA GLN A 26 8.40 -2.03 19.68
C GLN A 26 8.13 -2.27 21.16
N VAL A 27 7.38 -1.36 21.79
CA VAL A 27 6.90 -1.51 23.18
C VAL A 27 6.01 -2.76 23.32
N ARG A 28 5.07 -2.95 22.39
CA ARG A 28 4.39 -4.21 22.18
C ARG A 28 5.04 -4.90 20.98
N ARG A 29 5.88 -5.89 21.23
CA ARG A 29 6.51 -6.67 20.16
C ARG A 29 5.47 -7.53 19.40
N PRO A 30 5.61 -7.70 18.08
CA PRO A 30 4.82 -8.71 17.37
C PRO A 30 5.17 -10.12 17.88
N ASP A 31 4.25 -11.05 17.76
CA ASP A 31 4.44 -12.45 18.21
C ASP A 31 5.25 -13.28 17.19
N GLY A 32 5.47 -12.72 16.00
CA GLY A 32 6.34 -13.24 14.96
C GLY A 32 6.69 -12.16 13.95
N VAL A 33 7.82 -12.30 13.28
CA VAL A 33 8.27 -11.43 12.18
C VAL A 33 8.58 -12.29 10.97
N LEU A 34 7.91 -12.03 9.86
CA LEU A 34 8.05 -12.72 8.58
C LEU A 34 8.52 -11.75 7.49
N VAL A 35 9.54 -12.12 6.75
CA VAL A 35 9.97 -11.42 5.53
C VAL A 35 9.70 -12.28 4.31
N ILE A 36 8.89 -11.76 3.39
CA ILE A 36 8.71 -12.31 2.04
C ILE A 36 9.76 -11.66 1.14
N ASP A 37 10.72 -12.44 0.73
CA ASP A 37 11.82 -12.00 -0.13
C ASP A 37 11.53 -12.34 -1.59
N ASN A 38 11.24 -11.34 -2.39
CA ASN A 38 10.92 -11.44 -3.82
C ASN A 38 12.20 -11.57 -4.67
N ALA A 39 13.02 -12.58 -4.40
CA ALA A 39 14.28 -12.88 -5.11
C ALA A 39 15.32 -11.75 -5.02
N SER A 40 15.66 -11.30 -3.83
CA SER A 40 16.75 -10.34 -3.62
C SER A 40 18.10 -10.97 -3.91
N THR A 41 19.02 -10.16 -4.43
CA THR A 41 20.41 -10.53 -4.80
C THR A 41 21.47 -9.66 -4.11
N ASP A 42 21.06 -8.82 -3.16
CA ASP A 42 21.89 -7.80 -2.47
C ASP A 42 22.40 -8.25 -1.09
N GLY A 43 22.39 -9.56 -0.80
CA GLY A 43 22.76 -10.12 0.50
C GLY A 43 21.63 -10.04 1.54
N THR A 44 20.39 -9.81 1.13
CA THR A 44 19.22 -9.80 2.03
C THR A 44 19.02 -11.17 2.69
N ALA A 45 19.16 -12.27 1.95
CA ALA A 45 18.97 -13.62 2.48
C ALA A 45 19.95 -13.95 3.60
N GLU A 46 21.22 -13.62 3.41
CA GLU A 46 22.31 -13.83 4.38
C GLU A 46 22.10 -12.98 5.63
N MET A 47 21.69 -11.74 5.46
CA MET A 47 21.37 -10.83 6.58
C MET A 47 20.21 -11.38 7.42
N LEU A 48 19.12 -11.85 6.79
CA LEU A 48 17.98 -12.43 7.50
C LEU A 48 18.35 -13.73 8.23
N ALA A 49 19.18 -14.58 7.61
CA ALA A 49 19.67 -15.80 8.25
C ALA A 49 20.53 -15.49 9.50
N SER A 50 21.42 -14.48 9.43
CA SER A 50 22.26 -14.08 10.55
C SER A 50 21.45 -13.49 11.71
N ARG A 51 20.30 -12.87 11.45
CA ARG A 51 19.35 -12.36 12.49
C ARG A 51 18.43 -13.46 13.04
N GLY A 52 18.38 -14.64 12.45
CA GLY A 52 17.39 -15.66 12.78
C GLY A 52 15.95 -15.25 12.43
N THR A 53 15.77 -14.33 11.47
CA THR A 53 14.44 -13.85 11.05
C THR A 53 13.78 -14.86 10.11
N TRP A 54 12.51 -15.16 10.32
CA TRP A 54 11.76 -16.04 9.45
C TRP A 54 11.61 -15.43 8.05
N ARG A 55 12.18 -16.13 7.06
CA ARG A 55 12.19 -15.74 5.66
C ARG A 55 11.47 -16.76 4.79
N VAL A 56 10.64 -16.27 3.88
CA VAL A 56 10.09 -17.04 2.76
C VAL A 56 10.58 -16.42 1.45
N GLY A 57 11.46 -17.13 0.75
CA GLY A 57 11.94 -16.73 -0.57
C GLY A 57 10.99 -17.17 -1.68
N GLN A 58 10.77 -16.31 -2.67
CA GLN A 58 10.01 -16.62 -3.88
C GLN A 58 10.55 -15.85 -5.09
N SER A 59 10.16 -16.23 -6.31
CA SER A 59 10.42 -15.41 -7.50
C SER A 59 9.74 -14.03 -7.35
N ASN A 60 10.23 -13.01 -8.06
CA ASN A 60 9.63 -11.68 -8.00
C ASN A 60 8.22 -11.68 -8.61
N LEU A 61 7.22 -11.81 -7.75
CA LEU A 61 5.79 -11.78 -8.08
C LEU A 61 5.16 -10.39 -7.90
N GLY A 62 5.99 -9.35 -7.74
CA GLY A 62 5.54 -8.00 -7.44
C GLY A 62 5.05 -7.82 -5.99
N SER A 63 4.56 -6.63 -5.67
CA SER A 63 4.00 -6.34 -4.34
C SER A 63 2.79 -7.23 -4.04
N ALA A 64 1.87 -7.33 -4.99
CA ALA A 64 0.65 -8.11 -4.83
C ALA A 64 0.92 -9.60 -4.52
N GLY A 65 1.86 -10.22 -5.22
CA GLY A 65 2.28 -11.61 -4.95
C GLY A 65 2.98 -11.77 -3.59
N GLY A 66 3.77 -10.77 -3.19
CA GLY A 66 4.40 -10.73 -1.87
C GLY A 66 3.37 -10.68 -0.74
N TRP A 67 2.40 -9.77 -0.84
CA TRP A 67 1.31 -9.65 0.15
C TRP A 67 0.40 -10.88 0.18
N HIS A 68 0.08 -11.43 -0.99
CA HIS A 68 -0.67 -12.69 -1.06
C HIS A 68 0.03 -13.81 -0.28
N ARG A 69 1.35 -13.95 -0.44
CA ARG A 69 2.13 -14.95 0.30
C ARG A 69 2.19 -14.65 1.80
N ALA A 70 2.40 -13.39 2.20
CA ALA A 70 2.45 -12.98 3.61
C ALA A 70 1.15 -13.31 4.36
N ILE A 71 0.01 -13.05 3.74
CA ILE A 71 -1.31 -13.36 4.30
C ILE A 71 -1.54 -14.88 4.37
N ALA A 72 -1.14 -15.63 3.34
CA ALA A 72 -1.23 -17.09 3.34
C ALA A 72 -0.42 -17.71 4.49
N GLU A 73 0.81 -17.23 4.72
CA GLU A 73 1.65 -17.68 5.85
C GLU A 73 1.02 -17.31 7.21
N THR A 74 0.41 -16.12 7.32
CA THR A 74 -0.32 -15.70 8.54
C THR A 74 -1.40 -16.71 8.90
N LEU A 75 -2.21 -17.12 7.92
CA LEU A 75 -3.29 -18.07 8.12
C LEU A 75 -2.78 -19.48 8.43
N ALA A 76 -1.77 -19.94 7.69
CA ALA A 76 -1.18 -21.27 7.84
C ALA A 76 -0.55 -21.50 9.23
N HIS A 77 0.02 -20.46 9.83
CA HIS A 77 0.68 -20.54 11.14
C HIS A 77 -0.20 -20.09 12.32
N GLY A 78 -1.51 -19.92 12.10
CA GLY A 78 -2.49 -19.70 13.15
C GLY A 78 -2.36 -18.38 13.90
N PHE A 79 -1.91 -17.30 13.23
CA PHE A 79 -1.96 -15.96 13.78
C PHE A 79 -3.38 -15.38 13.75
N ASP A 80 -3.70 -14.56 14.75
CA ASP A 80 -5.00 -13.91 14.89
C ASP A 80 -5.10 -12.63 14.04
N ALA A 81 -3.97 -12.03 13.68
CA ALA A 81 -3.87 -10.83 12.85
C ALA A 81 -2.52 -10.75 12.15
N VAL A 82 -2.48 -10.03 11.03
CA VAL A 82 -1.26 -9.63 10.35
C VAL A 82 -1.06 -8.12 10.44
N TRP A 83 0.16 -7.69 10.71
CA TRP A 83 0.60 -6.29 10.65
C TRP A 83 1.48 -6.11 9.41
N LEU A 84 0.95 -5.44 8.39
CA LEU A 84 1.54 -5.34 7.05
C LEU A 84 2.40 -4.08 6.91
N MET A 85 3.62 -4.21 6.40
CA MET A 85 4.49 -3.06 6.11
C MET A 85 5.48 -3.33 4.99
N ASP A 86 5.74 -2.31 4.16
CA ASP A 86 6.83 -2.31 3.17
C ASP A 86 8.20 -2.24 3.86
N ASP A 87 9.24 -2.64 3.14
CA ASP A 87 10.63 -2.73 3.62
C ASP A 87 11.33 -1.38 3.76
N ASP A 88 10.76 -0.29 3.23
CA ASP A 88 11.38 1.03 3.15
C ASP A 88 10.81 2.06 4.14
N GLY A 89 9.82 1.66 4.94
CA GLY A 89 9.35 2.40 6.10
C GLY A 89 9.70 1.71 7.41
N HIS A 90 9.40 2.36 8.53
CA HIS A 90 9.58 1.80 9.86
C HIS A 90 8.54 2.36 10.85
N PRO A 91 7.99 1.52 11.73
CA PRO A 91 7.01 1.93 12.72
C PRO A 91 7.64 2.73 13.87
N ASP A 92 6.88 3.68 14.42
CA ASP A 92 7.17 4.28 15.73
C ASP A 92 7.16 3.19 16.82
N PRO A 93 7.98 3.28 17.88
CA PRO A 93 8.01 2.28 18.96
C PRO A 93 6.67 1.98 19.63
N GLN A 94 5.72 2.91 19.61
CA GLN A 94 4.38 2.74 20.18
C GLN A 94 3.34 2.22 19.16
N ALA A 95 3.69 2.12 17.88
CA ALA A 95 2.71 1.90 16.81
C ALA A 95 1.86 0.64 17.04
N LEU A 96 2.48 -0.52 17.30
CA LEU A 96 1.73 -1.76 17.50
C LEU A 96 0.92 -1.76 18.81
N ALA A 97 1.41 -1.09 19.87
CA ALA A 97 0.67 -0.95 21.12
C ALA A 97 -0.63 -0.16 20.90
N VAL A 98 -0.56 0.97 20.18
CA VAL A 98 -1.73 1.80 19.83
C VAL A 98 -2.70 0.99 18.95
N LEU A 99 -2.23 0.38 17.87
CA LEU A 99 -3.09 -0.38 16.95
C LEU A 99 -3.77 -1.57 17.64
N SER A 100 -3.03 -2.34 18.44
CA SER A 100 -3.58 -3.50 19.14
C SER A 100 -4.53 -3.13 20.28
N GLY A 101 -4.40 -1.94 20.86
CA GLY A 101 -5.34 -1.40 21.85
C GLY A 101 -6.61 -0.82 21.23
N ALA A 102 -6.53 -0.31 20.01
CA ALA A 102 -7.65 0.33 19.32
C ALA A 102 -8.49 -0.62 18.44
N ILE A 103 -7.95 -1.79 18.06
CA ILE A 103 -8.69 -2.75 17.22
C ILE A 103 -9.86 -3.37 18.00
N THR A 104 -11.06 -3.30 17.43
CA THR A 104 -12.28 -3.87 18.02
C THR A 104 -12.87 -4.93 17.09
N PRO A 105 -13.80 -5.79 17.56
CA PRO A 105 -14.49 -6.75 16.70
C PRO A 105 -15.23 -6.12 15.52
N ALA A 106 -15.66 -4.86 15.63
CA ALA A 106 -16.37 -4.15 14.57
C ALA A 106 -15.46 -3.66 13.44
N LEU A 107 -14.16 -3.45 13.71
CA LEU A 107 -13.23 -2.91 12.72
C LEU A 107 -12.71 -4.02 11.80
N ALA A 108 -12.76 -3.79 10.49
CA ALA A 108 -12.11 -4.66 9.52
C ALA A 108 -10.58 -4.48 9.50
N CYS A 109 -10.10 -3.26 9.74
CA CYS A 109 -8.68 -2.93 9.76
C CYS A 109 -8.45 -1.63 10.54
N ILE A 110 -7.29 -1.53 11.18
CA ILE A 110 -6.76 -0.26 11.70
C ILE A 110 -5.30 -0.11 11.26
N SER A 111 -4.92 1.10 10.83
CA SER A 111 -3.61 1.37 10.24
C SER A 111 -2.91 2.55 10.89
N SER A 112 -1.61 2.60 10.75
CA SER A 112 -0.81 3.78 11.07
C SER A 112 -1.06 4.91 10.07
N VAL A 113 -0.79 6.16 10.47
CA VAL A 113 -0.55 7.26 9.55
C VAL A 113 0.90 7.20 9.06
N VAL A 114 1.12 7.47 7.76
CA VAL A 114 2.45 7.36 7.13
C VAL A 114 3.07 8.74 6.98
N LEU A 115 4.04 9.04 7.81
CA LEU A 115 4.71 10.33 7.91
C LEU A 115 6.06 10.32 7.20
N ARG A 116 6.49 11.46 6.70
CA ARG A 116 7.83 11.62 6.13
C ARG A 116 8.87 11.62 7.24
N GLU A 117 9.99 10.93 7.03
CA GLU A 117 11.13 10.95 7.97
C GLU A 117 11.75 12.35 8.12
N ASP A 118 11.85 13.09 7.00
CA ASP A 118 12.46 14.43 6.94
C ASP A 118 11.49 15.58 7.30
N ALA A 119 10.19 15.29 7.42
CA ALA A 119 9.14 16.24 7.79
C ALA A 119 7.99 15.49 8.51
N PRO A 120 8.12 15.18 9.83
CA PRO A 120 7.21 14.29 10.56
C PRO A 120 5.78 14.83 10.77
N ASP A 121 5.49 16.05 10.36
CA ASP A 121 4.14 16.62 10.30
C ASP A 121 3.46 16.39 8.94
N ARG A 122 4.17 15.91 7.92
CA ARG A 122 3.69 15.70 6.55
C ARG A 122 3.54 14.23 6.22
N PHE A 123 2.47 13.93 5.49
CA PHE A 123 2.24 12.58 4.98
C PHE A 123 3.08 12.30 3.73
N VAL A 124 3.64 11.09 3.66
CA VAL A 124 4.23 10.56 2.41
C VAL A 124 3.14 10.34 1.37
N PHE A 125 2.01 9.79 1.83
CA PHE A 125 0.81 9.56 1.05
C PHE A 125 -0.32 10.41 1.62
N PRO A 126 -0.62 11.60 1.06
CA PRO A 126 -1.69 12.47 1.54
C PRO A 126 -3.05 11.77 1.56
N PHE A 127 -3.79 11.94 2.65
CA PHE A 127 -5.12 11.39 2.80
C PHE A 127 -6.11 12.05 1.83
N PRO A 128 -7.01 11.30 1.18
CA PRO A 128 -8.06 11.90 0.38
C PRO A 128 -9.08 12.57 1.28
N ALA A 129 -9.60 13.74 0.88
CA ALA A 129 -10.89 14.18 1.39
C ALA A 129 -11.96 13.21 0.89
N LEU A 130 -12.88 12.79 1.76
CA LEU A 130 -13.91 11.81 1.44
C LEU A 130 -15.26 12.49 1.18
N ASP A 131 -16.04 11.92 0.26
CA ASP A 131 -17.43 12.26 0.04
C ASP A 131 -18.35 11.54 1.06
N THR A 132 -19.65 11.75 0.95
CA THR A 132 -20.65 11.14 1.84
C THR A 132 -20.68 9.62 1.82
N ASP A 133 -20.24 9.00 0.72
CA ASP A 133 -20.18 7.55 0.54
C ASP A 133 -18.82 6.99 0.99
N GLY A 134 -17.91 7.88 1.42
CA GLY A 134 -16.55 7.53 1.85
C GLY A 134 -15.60 7.21 0.71
N HIS A 135 -15.89 7.66 -0.51
CA HIS A 135 -14.94 7.63 -1.62
C HIS A 135 -14.07 8.91 -1.65
N PRO A 136 -12.86 8.85 -2.23
CA PRO A 136 -12.09 10.06 -2.48
C PRO A 136 -12.91 11.09 -3.26
N ALA A 137 -13.13 12.26 -2.68
CA ALA A 137 -13.98 13.29 -3.26
C ALA A 137 -13.36 13.89 -4.52
N LEU A 138 -14.14 13.98 -5.62
CA LEU A 138 -13.65 14.53 -6.89
C LEU A 138 -13.58 16.06 -6.88
N LEU A 139 -14.52 16.71 -6.19
CA LEU A 139 -14.72 18.17 -6.23
C LEU A 139 -14.44 18.87 -4.89
N ALA A 140 -13.88 18.16 -3.91
CA ALA A 140 -13.51 18.77 -2.63
C ALA A 140 -12.32 19.73 -2.75
N TRP A 141 -12.29 20.75 -1.90
CA TRP A 141 -11.12 21.60 -1.73
C TRP A 141 -10.80 21.74 -0.23
N PRO A 142 -9.59 21.41 0.25
CA PRO A 142 -8.57 20.66 -0.52
C PRO A 142 -9.00 19.21 -0.82
N ARG A 143 -8.56 18.67 -1.95
CA ARG A 143 -8.83 17.28 -2.32
C ARG A 143 -8.02 16.26 -1.50
N LYS A 144 -6.91 16.72 -0.93
CA LYS A 144 -5.99 15.91 -0.15
C LYS A 144 -5.57 16.68 1.09
N LEU A 145 -5.51 15.96 2.19
CA LEU A 145 -4.96 16.40 3.45
C LEU A 145 -3.49 15.97 3.47
N ALA A 146 -2.58 16.93 3.44
CA ALA A 146 -1.16 16.68 3.24
C ALA A 146 -0.36 16.64 4.55
N THR A 147 -0.96 17.15 5.64
CA THR A 147 -0.29 17.26 6.94
C THR A 147 -1.12 16.66 8.07
N LEU A 148 -0.44 16.27 9.15
CA LEU A 148 -1.09 15.74 10.34
C LEU A 148 -2.07 16.74 10.97
N PRO A 149 -1.74 18.06 11.13
CA PRO A 149 -2.70 19.03 11.63
C PRO A 149 -3.96 19.18 10.75
N GLU A 150 -3.82 19.14 9.40
CA GLU A 150 -4.99 19.15 8.51
C GLU A 150 -5.89 17.94 8.74
N LEU A 151 -5.31 16.75 8.93
CA LEU A 151 -6.07 15.53 9.19
C LEU A 151 -6.75 15.59 10.56
N GLU A 152 -6.09 16.09 11.60
CA GLU A 152 -6.62 16.24 12.95
C GLU A 152 -7.92 17.05 12.98
N THR A 153 -8.03 18.10 12.16
CA THR A 153 -9.27 18.90 12.06
C THR A 153 -10.45 18.12 11.46
N ARG A 154 -10.21 16.99 10.83
CA ARG A 154 -11.21 16.15 10.16
C ARG A 154 -11.51 14.85 10.89
N THR A 155 -10.87 14.61 12.02
CA THR A 155 -11.01 13.37 12.79
C THR A 155 -11.93 13.55 13.99
N ARG A 156 -12.58 12.44 14.37
CA ARG A 156 -13.15 12.23 15.70
C ARG A 156 -12.43 11.05 16.33
N ASP A 157 -12.22 11.08 17.64
CA ASP A 157 -11.58 9.99 18.39
C ASP A 157 -10.22 9.55 17.81
N ARG A 158 -9.46 10.52 17.25
CA ARG A 158 -8.11 10.29 16.67
C ARG A 158 -8.09 9.29 15.52
N THR A 159 -9.21 9.07 14.82
CA THR A 159 -9.29 8.14 13.69
C THR A 159 -9.82 8.80 12.42
N TYR A 160 -9.39 8.30 11.26
CA TYR A 160 -9.86 8.75 9.95
C TYR A 160 -10.30 7.53 9.12
N PRO A 161 -11.47 7.57 8.41
CA PRO A 161 -12.05 6.40 7.73
C PRO A 161 -11.42 6.10 6.37
N PHE A 162 -10.10 6.08 6.34
CA PHE A 162 -9.25 5.70 5.20
C PHE A 162 -7.91 5.17 5.74
N ALA A 163 -7.26 4.25 5.02
CA ALA A 163 -5.95 3.73 5.38
C ALA A 163 -5.05 3.47 4.17
N HIS A 164 -3.74 3.65 4.37
CA HIS A 164 -2.69 3.12 3.53
C HIS A 164 -2.24 1.79 4.12
N LEU A 165 -2.58 0.66 3.46
CA LEU A 165 -2.55 -0.66 4.09
C LEU A 165 -1.14 -1.22 4.28
N PHE A 166 -0.27 -1.05 3.29
CA PHE A 166 1.04 -1.71 3.30
C PHE A 166 2.14 -0.89 4.02
N ASN A 167 1.71 0.04 4.88
CA ASN A 167 2.59 0.86 5.70
C ASN A 167 2.08 0.92 7.15
N GLY A 168 1.88 -0.25 7.75
CA GLY A 168 1.52 -0.38 9.16
C GLY A 168 0.05 -0.70 9.42
N ALA A 169 -0.65 -1.37 8.51
CA ALA A 169 -2.02 -1.83 8.74
C ALA A 169 -2.09 -3.13 9.54
N LEU A 170 -2.88 -3.14 10.60
CA LEU A 170 -3.23 -4.33 11.38
C LEU A 170 -4.57 -4.88 10.88
N VAL A 171 -4.52 -6.07 10.26
CA VAL A 171 -5.68 -6.75 9.67
C VAL A 171 -5.99 -8.01 10.48
N PRO A 172 -7.14 -8.10 11.15
CA PRO A 172 -7.55 -9.30 11.88
C PRO A 172 -7.84 -10.48 10.95
N ARG A 173 -7.54 -11.69 11.41
CA ARG A 173 -7.82 -12.96 10.71
C ARG A 173 -9.28 -13.05 10.24
N ARG A 174 -10.25 -12.70 11.10
CA ARG A 174 -11.67 -12.71 10.75
C ARG A 174 -12.00 -11.87 9.50
N THR A 175 -11.28 -10.76 9.30
CA THR A 175 -11.40 -9.93 8.09
C THR A 175 -10.90 -10.70 6.87
N ILE A 176 -9.72 -11.31 6.98
CA ILE A 176 -9.13 -12.12 5.91
C ILE A 176 -10.03 -13.30 5.56
N ASP A 177 -10.55 -14.01 6.56
CA ASP A 177 -11.46 -15.15 6.38
C ASP A 177 -12.76 -14.72 5.65
N ALA A 178 -13.25 -13.50 5.89
CA ALA A 178 -14.47 -12.98 5.29
C ALA A 178 -14.28 -12.47 3.84
N ILE A 179 -13.13 -11.89 3.50
CA ILE A 179 -12.91 -11.24 2.20
C ILE A 179 -11.93 -12.00 1.29
N GLY A 180 -11.22 -12.99 1.82
CA GLY A 180 -10.12 -13.67 1.14
C GLY A 180 -8.81 -12.89 1.13
N ASN A 181 -7.84 -13.40 0.39
CA ASN A 181 -6.48 -12.89 0.31
C ASN A 181 -6.34 -11.72 -0.68
N VAL A 182 -5.19 -11.04 -0.69
CA VAL A 182 -4.83 -10.04 -1.70
C VAL A 182 -4.85 -10.69 -3.10
N GLU A 183 -5.37 -9.96 -4.11
CA GLU A 183 -5.42 -10.43 -5.49
C GLU A 183 -4.03 -10.30 -6.15
N PRO A 184 -3.32 -11.42 -6.39
CA PRO A 184 -1.95 -11.38 -6.90
C PRO A 184 -1.86 -10.93 -8.36
N ALA A 185 -2.98 -11.00 -9.11
CA ALA A 185 -3.02 -10.60 -10.52
C ALA A 185 -2.78 -9.09 -10.74
N PHE A 186 -2.89 -8.26 -9.72
CA PHE A 186 -2.51 -6.84 -9.86
C PHE A 186 -1.00 -6.65 -10.09
N PHE A 187 -0.15 -7.55 -9.64
CA PHE A 187 1.30 -7.49 -9.71
C PHE A 187 1.90 -6.30 -8.95
N MET A 188 1.56 -5.05 -9.31
CA MET A 188 1.91 -3.80 -8.61
C MET A 188 0.84 -2.73 -8.84
N PHE A 189 0.61 -1.85 -7.89
CA PHE A 189 -0.46 -0.85 -7.85
C PHE A 189 -1.86 -1.45 -8.00
N GLY A 190 -2.74 -1.05 -7.16
CA GLY A 190 -4.14 -1.48 -7.20
C GLY A 190 -4.47 -2.60 -6.24
N ASP A 191 -3.56 -3.49 -5.91
CA ASP A 191 -3.68 -4.52 -4.87
C ASP A 191 -4.12 -3.95 -3.52
N GLU A 192 -3.50 -2.84 -3.08
CA GLU A 192 -3.87 -2.12 -1.87
C GLU A 192 -5.30 -1.58 -1.94
N VAL A 193 -5.66 -0.92 -3.04
CA VAL A 193 -6.98 -0.30 -3.22
C VAL A 193 -8.09 -1.36 -3.31
N ASP A 194 -7.85 -2.45 -4.06
CA ASP A 194 -8.78 -3.59 -4.12
C ASP A 194 -9.01 -4.18 -2.72
N TYR A 195 -7.94 -4.42 -1.97
CA TYR A 195 -8.02 -5.01 -0.65
C TYR A 195 -8.73 -4.07 0.35
N PHE A 196 -8.45 -2.76 0.30
CA PHE A 196 -9.13 -1.73 1.06
C PHE A 196 -10.64 -1.75 0.84
N TYR A 197 -11.10 -1.73 -0.41
CA TYR A 197 -12.54 -1.72 -0.70
C TYR A 197 -13.23 -3.04 -0.36
N ARG A 198 -12.54 -4.18 -0.47
CA ARG A 198 -13.09 -5.46 0.02
C ARG A 198 -13.24 -5.46 1.54
N MET A 199 -12.26 -4.96 2.30
CA MET A 199 -12.36 -4.83 3.75
C MET A 199 -13.51 -3.93 4.18
N ARG A 200 -13.74 -2.80 3.49
CA ARG A 200 -14.85 -1.89 3.78
C ARG A 200 -16.23 -2.52 3.66
N ARG A 201 -16.38 -3.66 3.00
CA ARG A 201 -17.67 -4.40 2.92
C ARG A 201 -18.00 -5.15 4.20
N VAL A 202 -17.01 -5.44 5.02
CA VAL A 202 -17.17 -6.24 6.24
C VAL A 202 -16.94 -5.44 7.54
N GLY A 203 -16.51 -4.20 7.43
CA GLY A 203 -16.36 -3.28 8.57
C GLY A 203 -15.55 -2.03 8.25
N PRO A 204 -15.50 -1.07 9.16
CA PRO A 204 -14.70 0.15 8.98
C PRO A 204 -13.21 -0.17 8.84
N VAL A 205 -12.53 0.59 7.97
CA VAL A 205 -11.09 0.62 7.78
C VAL A 205 -10.61 2.00 8.16
N LEU A 206 -9.83 2.09 9.23
CA LEU A 206 -9.46 3.37 9.86
C LEU A 206 -7.93 3.53 9.91
N SER A 207 -7.45 4.76 9.85
CA SER A 207 -6.12 5.13 10.34
C SER A 207 -6.23 5.75 11.73
N HIS A 208 -5.32 5.39 12.64
CA HIS A 208 -5.19 5.96 13.96
C HIS A 208 -4.03 6.96 13.99
N LEU A 209 -4.27 8.22 14.37
CA LEU A 209 -3.29 9.30 14.28
C LEU A 209 -2.09 9.14 15.22
N ASP A 210 -2.26 8.40 16.33
CA ASP A 210 -1.19 8.15 17.30
C ASP A 210 -0.36 6.91 16.93
N ALA A 211 -0.83 6.07 16.01
CA ALA A 211 -0.02 5.01 15.42
C ALA A 211 0.73 5.59 14.22
N ARG A 212 2.04 5.76 14.34
CA ARG A 212 2.87 6.41 13.33
C ARG A 212 3.76 5.41 12.62
N HIS A 213 3.94 5.61 11.33
CA HIS A 213 4.89 4.89 10.49
C HIS A 213 5.70 5.91 9.70
N TYR A 214 7.00 5.84 9.75
CA TYR A 214 7.89 6.77 9.06
C TYR A 214 8.39 6.16 7.76
N HIS A 215 8.49 6.98 6.72
CA HIS A 215 8.86 6.49 5.40
C HIS A 215 9.62 7.60 4.63
N PRO A 216 10.65 7.25 3.83
CA PRO A 216 11.33 8.19 2.97
C PRO A 216 10.41 8.86 1.94
N ASP A 217 10.74 10.08 1.52
CA ASP A 217 9.99 10.76 0.46
C ASP A 217 10.02 9.97 -0.86
N VAL A 218 8.84 9.66 -1.39
CA VAL A 218 8.67 8.93 -2.65
C VAL A 218 8.57 9.85 -3.88
N THR A 219 8.45 11.16 -3.67
CA THR A 219 8.23 12.13 -4.76
C THR A 219 9.40 12.23 -5.73
N VAL A 220 10.60 11.88 -5.29
CA VAL A 220 11.83 11.87 -6.10
C VAL A 220 12.06 10.56 -6.85
N ARG A 221 11.26 9.51 -6.61
CA ARG A 221 11.46 8.21 -7.25
C ARG A 221 11.11 8.23 -8.74
N PRO A 222 11.89 7.53 -9.59
CA PRO A 222 11.59 7.43 -11.02
C PRO A 222 10.20 6.85 -11.28
N LEU A 223 9.47 7.45 -12.22
CA LEU A 223 8.24 6.88 -12.77
C LEU A 223 8.58 6.21 -14.11
N THR A 224 8.91 4.91 -14.06
CA THR A 224 9.26 4.13 -15.24
C THR A 224 8.02 3.85 -16.10
N GLU A 225 8.21 3.41 -17.36
CA GLU A 225 7.11 2.98 -18.22
C GLU A 225 6.30 1.84 -17.61
N THR A 226 6.97 0.88 -16.97
CA THR A 226 6.30 -0.23 -16.26
C THR A 226 5.40 0.30 -15.14
N LYS A 227 5.88 1.27 -14.35
CA LYS A 227 5.07 1.89 -13.30
C LYS A 227 3.89 2.69 -13.88
N LEU A 228 4.10 3.42 -14.97
CA LEU A 228 3.01 4.14 -15.66
C LEU A 228 1.96 3.15 -16.18
N TYR A 229 2.40 2.05 -16.81
CA TYR A 229 1.52 1.03 -17.34
C TYR A 229 0.59 0.46 -16.29
N TYR A 230 1.14 -0.09 -15.20
CA TYR A 230 0.32 -0.70 -14.15
C TYR A 230 -0.50 0.32 -13.37
N TYR A 231 0.01 1.53 -13.14
CA TYR A 231 -0.77 2.61 -12.54
C TYR A 231 -2.02 2.92 -13.37
N LEU A 232 -1.87 3.15 -14.66
CA LEU A 232 -3.02 3.44 -15.53
C LEU A 232 -3.97 2.23 -15.60
N LYS A 233 -3.46 1.07 -16.00
CA LYS A 233 -4.29 -0.13 -16.20
C LYS A 233 -5.09 -0.48 -14.95
N ASN A 234 -4.41 -0.64 -13.83
CA ASN A 234 -5.05 -1.12 -12.61
C ASN A 234 -5.98 -0.07 -11.98
N THR A 235 -5.63 1.23 -12.04
CA THR A 235 -6.52 2.29 -11.53
C THR A 235 -7.82 2.38 -12.34
N LEU A 236 -7.78 2.21 -13.68
CA LEU A 236 -9.00 2.16 -14.48
C LEU A 236 -9.88 0.97 -14.09
N VAL A 237 -9.31 -0.23 -13.93
CA VAL A 237 -10.05 -1.40 -13.43
C VAL A 237 -10.75 -1.08 -12.09
N LEU A 238 -10.03 -0.46 -11.16
CA LEU A 238 -10.54 -0.16 -9.82
C LEU A 238 -11.61 0.94 -9.82
N ASN A 239 -11.49 1.94 -10.71
CA ASN A 239 -12.51 2.97 -10.89
C ASN A 239 -13.86 2.34 -11.25
N HIS A 240 -13.86 1.34 -12.15
CA HIS A 240 -15.08 0.64 -12.57
C HIS A 240 -15.59 -0.36 -11.52
N ARG A 241 -14.69 -0.93 -10.68
CA ARG A 241 -15.08 -1.89 -9.64
C ARG A 241 -15.68 -1.24 -8.40
N TYR A 242 -15.14 -0.08 -8.01
CA TYR A 242 -15.37 0.46 -6.66
C TYR A 242 -15.80 1.90 -6.60
N MET A 243 -15.57 2.70 -7.66
CA MET A 243 -15.75 4.15 -7.56
C MET A 243 -17.05 4.63 -8.17
N ASN A 244 -17.60 5.69 -7.62
CA ASN A 244 -18.63 6.48 -8.28
C ASN A 244 -18.01 7.27 -9.45
N ARG A 245 -18.83 7.58 -10.48
CA ARG A 245 -18.44 8.40 -11.66
C ARG A 245 -17.16 7.87 -12.36
N PRO A 246 -17.09 6.59 -12.75
CA PRO A 246 -15.84 5.97 -13.25
C PRO A 246 -15.25 6.71 -14.46
N ALA A 247 -16.05 7.15 -15.42
CA ALA A 247 -15.54 7.86 -16.60
C ALA A 247 -14.80 9.17 -16.26
N MET A 248 -15.31 9.95 -15.28
CA MET A 248 -14.60 11.17 -14.83
C MET A 248 -13.29 10.83 -14.13
N ARG A 249 -13.29 9.76 -13.34
CA ARG A 249 -12.08 9.29 -12.65
C ARG A 249 -11.05 8.72 -13.62
N ASP A 250 -11.49 8.05 -14.67
CA ASP A 250 -10.63 7.54 -15.73
C ASP A 250 -9.92 8.69 -16.45
N ALA A 251 -10.67 9.72 -16.86
CA ALA A 251 -10.09 10.90 -17.48
C ALA A 251 -9.07 11.59 -16.56
N ALA A 252 -9.40 11.73 -15.27
CA ALA A 252 -8.48 12.28 -14.26
C ALA A 252 -7.23 11.39 -14.06
N THR A 253 -7.41 10.08 -14.02
CA THR A 253 -6.31 9.10 -13.86
C THR A 253 -5.33 9.20 -15.01
N VAL A 254 -5.84 9.21 -16.26
CA VAL A 254 -5.01 9.31 -17.46
C VAL A 254 -4.29 10.65 -17.51
N GLY A 255 -5.01 11.76 -17.31
CA GLY A 255 -4.42 13.10 -17.33
C GLY A 255 -3.33 13.29 -16.27
N VAL A 256 -3.61 12.90 -15.00
CA VAL A 256 -2.66 13.00 -13.90
C VAL A 256 -1.47 12.05 -14.10
N GLY A 257 -1.70 10.83 -14.58
CA GLY A 257 -0.65 9.84 -14.85
C GLY A 257 0.33 10.35 -15.91
N LEU A 258 -0.17 10.82 -17.04
CA LEU A 258 0.65 11.37 -18.13
C LEU A 258 1.36 12.67 -17.71
N TYR A 259 0.69 13.56 -16.98
CA TYR A 259 1.33 14.77 -16.45
C TYR A 259 2.48 14.46 -15.51
N ARG A 260 2.30 13.52 -14.58
CA ARG A 260 3.37 13.07 -13.66
C ARG A 260 4.52 12.42 -14.42
N TYR A 261 4.22 11.64 -15.44
CA TYR A 261 5.21 11.00 -16.29
C TYR A 261 6.01 12.05 -17.09
N ALA A 262 5.31 13.03 -17.70
CA ALA A 262 5.93 14.15 -18.40
C ALA A 262 6.84 14.99 -17.49
N ARG A 263 6.39 15.29 -16.26
CA ARG A 263 7.22 16.05 -15.29
C ARG A 263 8.52 15.34 -14.89
N ARG A 264 8.53 14.01 -14.89
CA ARG A 264 9.70 13.22 -14.47
C ARG A 264 10.60 12.77 -15.62
N ASN A 265 10.04 12.58 -16.81
CA ASN A 265 10.75 12.02 -17.96
C ASN A 265 10.79 12.97 -19.18
N GLY A 266 10.17 14.14 -19.09
CA GLY A 266 10.03 15.10 -20.16
C GLY A 266 8.76 14.90 -21.03
N TRP A 267 8.30 15.98 -21.67
CA TRP A 267 7.09 15.98 -22.48
C TRP A 267 7.18 15.09 -23.71
N ARG A 268 8.38 14.97 -24.29
CA ARG A 268 8.63 14.07 -25.43
C ARG A 268 8.33 12.62 -25.05
N ALA A 269 8.82 12.14 -23.91
CA ALA A 269 8.54 10.79 -23.43
C ALA A 269 7.03 10.56 -23.20
N ALA A 270 6.31 11.57 -22.70
CA ALA A 270 4.86 11.45 -22.52
C ALA A 270 4.09 11.39 -23.86
N VAL A 271 4.52 12.12 -24.88
CA VAL A 271 3.97 12.03 -26.24
C VAL A 271 4.24 10.65 -26.84
N GLU A 272 5.46 10.13 -26.71
CA GLU A 272 5.83 8.79 -27.18
C GLU A 272 5.02 7.70 -26.47
N ALA A 273 4.74 7.86 -25.17
CA ALA A 273 3.91 6.92 -24.40
C ALA A 273 2.46 6.79 -24.89
N VAL A 274 1.96 7.74 -25.69
CA VAL A 274 0.61 7.71 -26.29
C VAL A 274 0.61 7.72 -27.81
N GLY A 275 1.75 7.98 -28.45
CA GLY A 275 1.86 8.34 -29.88
C GLY A 275 1.58 7.21 -30.85
N SER A 276 1.65 5.93 -30.45
CA SER A 276 1.37 4.79 -31.33
C SER A 276 0.36 3.82 -30.68
N PRO A 277 -0.29 2.94 -31.46
CA PRO A 277 -1.18 1.90 -30.89
C PRO A 277 -0.48 0.95 -29.92
N SER A 278 0.81 0.70 -30.11
CA SER A 278 1.65 -0.13 -29.24
C SER A 278 2.23 0.64 -28.05
N ALA A 279 2.02 1.96 -28.00
CA ALA A 279 2.54 2.80 -26.93
C ALA A 279 2.01 2.37 -25.55
N VAL A 280 2.88 2.48 -24.55
CA VAL A 280 2.66 1.92 -23.21
C VAL A 280 1.37 2.40 -22.56
N ALA A 281 1.09 3.71 -22.63
CA ALA A 281 -0.12 4.28 -22.02
C ALA A 281 -1.40 3.85 -22.77
N ARG A 282 -1.38 3.78 -24.10
CA ARG A 282 -2.56 3.30 -24.88
C ARG A 282 -2.90 1.85 -24.56
N ARG A 283 -1.89 0.97 -24.49
CA ARG A 283 -2.09 -0.42 -24.10
C ARG A 283 -2.66 -0.53 -22.69
N ALA A 284 -2.10 0.23 -21.73
CA ALA A 284 -2.58 0.27 -20.36
C ALA A 284 -4.05 0.71 -20.28
N ILE A 285 -4.40 1.79 -20.98
CA ILE A 285 -5.78 2.31 -21.02
C ILE A 285 -6.74 1.28 -21.62
N SER A 286 -6.41 0.72 -22.79
CA SER A 286 -7.25 -0.27 -23.46
C SER A 286 -7.52 -1.49 -22.55
N ARG A 287 -6.48 -2.03 -21.91
CA ARG A 287 -6.62 -3.20 -21.03
C ARG A 287 -7.33 -2.85 -19.73
N GLY A 288 -7.07 -1.67 -19.17
CA GLY A 288 -7.75 -1.20 -17.97
C GLY A 288 -9.25 -1.03 -18.17
N LEU A 289 -9.67 -0.42 -19.29
CA LEU A 289 -11.08 -0.28 -19.65
C LEU A 289 -11.76 -1.63 -19.97
N ALA A 290 -10.97 -2.61 -20.46
CA ALA A 290 -11.43 -3.99 -20.65
C ALA A 290 -11.48 -4.81 -19.35
N GLY A 291 -11.16 -4.21 -18.19
CA GLY A 291 -11.17 -4.89 -16.88
C GLY A 291 -10.06 -5.92 -16.68
N GLN A 292 -9.01 -5.89 -17.52
CA GLN A 292 -7.94 -6.88 -17.48
C GLN A 292 -6.94 -6.60 -16.37
N VAL A 293 -6.66 -7.60 -15.55
CA VAL A 293 -5.53 -7.65 -14.60
C VAL A 293 -4.50 -8.67 -15.09
N GLY A 294 -3.35 -8.76 -14.45
CA GLY A 294 -2.30 -9.72 -14.80
C GLY A 294 -0.95 -9.05 -15.09
N ARG A 295 0.13 -9.85 -15.00
CA ARG A 295 1.49 -9.41 -15.34
C ARG A 295 1.69 -9.56 -16.85
N ASP A 296 1.56 -8.48 -17.58
CA ASP A 296 1.51 -8.43 -19.04
C ASP A 296 2.38 -7.33 -19.66
N HIS A 297 3.25 -6.68 -18.85
CA HIS A 297 4.21 -5.67 -19.28
C HIS A 297 5.43 -5.66 -18.37
N GLY A 298 6.65 -5.52 -18.96
CA GLY A 298 7.91 -5.38 -18.21
C GLY A 298 8.33 -6.66 -17.47
N GLY A 299 8.09 -7.82 -18.08
CA GLY A 299 8.58 -9.12 -17.63
C GLY A 299 9.99 -9.38 -18.01
#